data_f9792f4c14e7b1a247afbd1010e6d0d3
#
_entry.id   f9792f4c14e7b1a247afbd1010e6d0d3
#
_cell.length_a   1.000
_cell.length_b   1.000
_cell.length_c   1.000
_cell.angle_alpha   90.00
_cell.angle_beta   90.00
_cell.angle_gamma   90.00
#
_symmetry.space_group_name_H-M   'P 1'
#
loop_
_entity.id
_entity.type
_entity.pdbx_description
1 polymer ?
#
loop_
_entity_poly.entity_id
_entity_poly.type
_entity_poly.pdbx_seq_one_letter_code
_entity_poly.pdbx_strand_id
1 'polypeptide(L)'
;MGAISIGIGGMVGGGIFAVLGEAVSLAHGATAIAFLFAGLVALLTAYAYSKLSVTFQNRGGTVVFIDQAFGHNLLSSSVNLMLWLSYLITIALYASAFASYGQTFLHGSPTPLQHHFLITIAIILPAVINLISTSFVSKSESIIVLIKITLLILIIISGVFYIDPDKLSPTHWESPLAIVTAGMIIFVAYEGFELIANAAEDIKSPEKNLPKAFFGATLFVILLYVLISLVTVGVVPEAQLLEAKDYALAIAAKPALGNIGFTIVAIAALLSTFSAINATIYGNARLGYFLAKEGELPQELSILRKNIPSHDIIVISLLSIGIANTISLNEIAIIGSAGFLLIFTIVNLAAFKLRHEIHARKEILIAAFTMSLAALVTLITYTYNTNPKAITVFVSFIVIAILFELLYGVFVRKHFFKRYYKV
;
A
#
# COMPACT_ATOMS: atom_id res chain seq x y z
N MET A 1 -15.66 2.52 15.77
CA MET A 1 -14.27 2.98 15.86
C MET A 1 -13.28 1.96 15.27
N GLY A 2 -13.39 0.67 15.54
CA GLY A 2 -12.44 -0.33 15.05
C GLY A 2 -12.22 -0.38 13.54
N ALA A 3 -13.27 -0.24 12.72
CA ALA A 3 -13.14 -0.27 11.25
C ALA A 3 -12.34 0.93 10.69
N ILE A 4 -12.53 2.14 11.24
CA ILE A 4 -11.74 3.31 10.87
C ILE A 4 -10.26 3.09 11.20
N SER A 5 -9.99 2.51 12.39
CA SER A 5 -8.61 2.23 12.82
C SER A 5 -7.91 1.21 11.92
N ILE A 6 -8.65 0.22 11.36
CA ILE A 6 -8.11 -0.73 10.37
C ILE A 6 -7.64 0.02 9.11
N GLY A 7 -8.50 0.88 8.55
CA GLY A 7 -8.15 1.64 7.35
C GLY A 7 -6.99 2.63 7.59
N ILE A 8 -7.04 3.39 8.68
CA ILE A 8 -5.94 4.31 9.03
C ILE A 8 -4.65 3.52 9.30
N GLY A 9 -4.74 2.41 10.03
CA GLY A 9 -3.60 1.55 10.35
C GLY A 9 -2.92 0.98 9.11
N GLY A 10 -3.72 0.53 8.13
CA GLY A 10 -3.24 0.06 6.84
C GLY A 10 -2.54 1.17 6.06
N MET A 11 -3.24 2.28 5.78
CA MET A 11 -2.68 3.39 5.01
C MET A 11 -1.48 4.07 5.70
N VAL A 12 -1.60 4.45 6.99
CA VAL A 12 -0.51 5.05 7.77
C VAL A 12 0.46 3.95 8.24
N GLY A 13 0.83 3.05 7.33
CA GLY A 13 1.84 2.01 7.53
C GLY A 13 3.25 2.53 7.29
N GLY A 14 3.99 1.81 6.45
CA GLY A 14 5.31 2.23 5.97
C GLY A 14 5.25 3.23 4.81
N GLY A 15 4.08 3.39 4.13
CA GLY A 15 3.95 4.10 2.87
C GLY A 15 4.48 5.53 2.91
N ILE A 16 3.95 6.39 3.79
CA ILE A 16 4.39 7.80 3.88
C ILE A 16 5.90 7.92 4.19
N PHE A 17 6.42 7.03 5.02
CA PHE A 17 7.86 7.01 5.35
C PHE A 17 8.72 6.58 4.16
N ALA A 18 8.19 5.71 3.30
CA ALA A 18 8.91 5.18 2.13
C ALA A 18 8.91 6.14 0.94
N VAL A 19 7.78 6.84 0.68
CA VAL A 19 7.59 7.51 -0.61
C VAL A 19 7.60 9.04 -0.55
N LEU A 20 7.68 9.66 0.65
CA LEU A 20 7.64 11.13 0.76
C LEU A 20 8.80 11.79 0.01
N GLY A 21 10.02 11.30 0.16
CA GLY A 21 11.18 11.83 -0.55
C GLY A 21 11.10 11.64 -2.05
N GLU A 22 10.48 10.55 -2.52
CA GLU A 22 10.20 10.34 -3.93
C GLU A 22 9.21 11.38 -4.48
N ALA A 23 8.14 11.67 -3.71
CA ALA A 23 7.19 12.71 -4.09
C ALA A 23 7.87 14.09 -4.18
N VAL A 24 8.77 14.42 -3.23
CA VAL A 24 9.53 15.66 -3.24
C VAL A 24 10.43 15.75 -4.47
N SER A 25 11.12 14.66 -4.84
CA SER A 25 12.03 14.64 -5.99
C SER A 25 11.35 14.86 -7.34
N LEU A 26 10.03 14.66 -7.42
CA LEU A 26 9.25 14.74 -8.65
C LEU A 26 8.32 15.97 -8.70
N ALA A 27 7.82 16.40 -7.55
CA ALA A 27 6.83 17.48 -7.48
C ALA A 27 7.36 18.75 -6.80
N HIS A 28 8.55 18.68 -6.17
CA HIS A 28 9.21 19.80 -5.50
C HIS A 28 8.26 20.56 -4.57
N GLY A 29 8.06 21.87 -4.73
CA GLY A 29 7.14 22.68 -3.93
C GLY A 29 5.67 22.24 -3.98
N ALA A 30 5.28 21.49 -5.02
CA ALA A 30 3.91 20.99 -5.22
C ALA A 30 3.66 19.59 -4.61
N THR A 31 4.56 19.06 -3.80
CA THR A 31 4.44 17.70 -3.22
C THR A 31 3.08 17.46 -2.52
N ALA A 32 2.55 18.45 -1.80
CA ALA A 32 1.24 18.34 -1.15
C ALA A 32 0.10 18.16 -2.15
N ILE A 33 0.21 18.75 -3.34
CA ILE A 33 -0.76 18.61 -4.42
C ILE A 33 -0.67 17.18 -5.01
N ALA A 34 0.53 16.62 -5.14
CA ALA A 34 0.71 15.24 -5.56
C ALA A 34 0.00 14.25 -4.60
N PHE A 35 0.17 14.42 -3.28
CA PHE A 35 -0.57 13.64 -2.28
C PHE A 35 -2.09 13.85 -2.38
N LEU A 36 -2.55 15.07 -2.62
CA LEU A 36 -3.98 15.33 -2.79
C LEU A 36 -4.55 14.59 -4.01
N PHE A 37 -3.87 14.60 -5.17
CA PHE A 37 -4.31 13.87 -6.36
C PHE A 37 -4.38 12.36 -6.11
N ALA A 38 -3.34 11.76 -5.50
CA ALA A 38 -3.35 10.35 -5.13
C ALA A 38 -4.51 10.03 -4.18
N GLY A 39 -4.72 10.89 -3.19
CA GLY A 39 -5.81 10.76 -2.23
C GLY A 39 -7.20 10.86 -2.85
N LEU A 40 -7.40 11.70 -3.87
CA LEU A 40 -8.67 11.79 -4.58
C LEU A 40 -9.00 10.51 -5.36
N VAL A 41 -8.00 9.89 -6.00
CA VAL A 41 -8.17 8.57 -6.65
C VAL A 41 -8.55 7.51 -5.61
N ALA A 42 -7.86 7.48 -4.45
CA ALA A 42 -8.17 6.59 -3.34
C ALA A 42 -9.58 6.82 -2.79
N LEU A 43 -10.00 8.08 -2.61
CA LEU A 43 -11.33 8.43 -2.08
C LEU A 43 -12.47 7.99 -2.99
N LEU A 44 -12.32 8.16 -4.31
CA LEU A 44 -13.30 7.70 -5.29
C LEU A 44 -13.37 6.16 -5.30
N THR A 45 -12.24 5.47 -5.19
CA THR A 45 -12.18 4.02 -5.08
C THR A 45 -12.78 3.54 -3.76
N ALA A 46 -12.55 4.27 -2.65
CA ALA A 46 -13.17 3.98 -1.36
C ALA A 46 -14.71 4.03 -1.41
N TYR A 47 -15.29 4.87 -2.29
CA TYR A 47 -16.74 4.84 -2.53
C TYR A 47 -17.18 3.49 -3.11
N ALA A 48 -16.50 2.98 -4.13
CA ALA A 48 -16.81 1.68 -4.74
C ALA A 48 -16.68 0.55 -3.70
N TYR A 49 -15.57 0.51 -2.96
CA TYR A 49 -15.35 -0.45 -1.87
C TYR A 49 -16.41 -0.39 -0.79
N SER A 50 -16.80 0.82 -0.38
CA SER A 50 -17.86 1.04 0.62
C SER A 50 -19.18 0.40 0.19
N LYS A 51 -19.57 0.59 -1.07
CA LYS A 51 -20.81 0.03 -1.61
C LYS A 51 -20.75 -1.49 -1.78
N LEU A 52 -19.65 -2.00 -2.32
CA LEU A 52 -19.43 -3.43 -2.46
C LEU A 52 -19.39 -4.14 -1.10
N SER A 53 -18.69 -3.58 -0.10
CA SER A 53 -18.58 -4.17 1.23
C SER A 53 -19.91 -4.19 2.00
N VAL A 54 -20.81 -3.23 1.77
CA VAL A 54 -22.15 -3.23 2.39
C VAL A 54 -23.00 -4.38 1.83
N THR A 55 -22.90 -4.64 0.53
CA THR A 55 -23.71 -5.67 -0.15
C THR A 55 -23.09 -7.06 0.02
N PHE A 56 -21.78 -7.18 -0.16
CA PHE A 56 -21.04 -8.44 -0.11
C PHE A 56 -20.19 -8.51 1.15
N GLN A 57 -20.83 -8.71 2.30
CA GLN A 57 -20.17 -8.82 3.61
C GLN A 57 -19.44 -10.16 3.73
N ASN A 58 -18.14 -10.18 3.36
CA ASN A 58 -17.32 -11.37 3.38
C ASN A 58 -15.87 -11.02 3.73
N ARG A 59 -15.14 -11.95 4.34
CA ARG A 59 -13.72 -11.80 4.69
C ARG A 59 -12.78 -11.83 3.49
N GLY A 60 -13.25 -12.25 2.33
CA GLY A 60 -12.47 -12.25 1.08
C GLY A 60 -12.31 -10.87 0.44
N GLY A 61 -13.07 -9.86 0.87
CA GLY A 61 -12.92 -8.47 0.43
C GLY A 61 -12.85 -8.32 -1.10
N THR A 62 -11.74 -7.78 -1.58
CA THR A 62 -11.48 -7.50 -3.01
C THR A 62 -11.70 -8.72 -3.91
N VAL A 63 -11.27 -9.91 -3.48
CA VAL A 63 -11.41 -11.15 -4.27
C VAL A 63 -12.89 -11.44 -4.53
N VAL A 64 -13.72 -11.36 -3.49
CA VAL A 64 -15.15 -11.59 -3.61
C VAL A 64 -15.80 -10.58 -4.55
N PHE A 65 -15.40 -9.32 -4.52
CA PHE A 65 -15.95 -8.28 -5.41
C PHE A 65 -15.66 -8.57 -6.88
N ILE A 66 -14.44 -9.01 -7.17
CA ILE A 66 -14.02 -9.40 -8.52
C ILE A 66 -14.80 -10.63 -8.99
N ASP A 67 -14.90 -11.66 -8.16
CA ASP A 67 -15.59 -12.90 -8.49
C ASP A 67 -17.10 -12.70 -8.68
N GLN A 68 -17.75 -11.88 -7.86
CA GLN A 68 -19.16 -11.51 -8.03
C GLN A 68 -19.42 -10.76 -9.34
N ALA A 69 -18.51 -9.87 -9.72
CA ALA A 69 -18.68 -9.08 -10.93
C ALA A 69 -18.40 -9.88 -12.21
N PHE A 70 -17.32 -10.64 -12.24
CA PHE A 70 -16.80 -11.26 -13.47
C PHE A 70 -17.00 -12.78 -13.52
N GLY A 71 -17.33 -13.39 -12.38
CA GLY A 71 -17.36 -14.84 -12.23
C GLY A 71 -15.96 -15.43 -12.08
N HIS A 72 -15.92 -16.75 -11.89
CA HIS A 72 -14.66 -17.48 -11.71
C HIS A 72 -14.05 -17.83 -13.07
N ASN A 73 -13.16 -16.98 -13.55
CA ASN A 73 -12.54 -17.12 -14.86
C ASN A 73 -11.07 -16.62 -14.84
N LEU A 74 -10.40 -16.68 -16.01
CA LEU A 74 -9.01 -16.25 -16.14
C LEU A 74 -8.77 -14.82 -15.64
N LEU A 75 -9.70 -13.88 -15.95
CA LEU A 75 -9.55 -12.48 -15.52
C LEU A 75 -9.58 -12.37 -14.00
N SER A 76 -10.62 -12.93 -13.35
CA SER A 76 -10.77 -12.83 -11.89
C SER A 76 -9.61 -13.50 -11.16
N SER A 77 -9.21 -14.70 -11.57
CA SER A 77 -8.09 -15.40 -10.95
C SER A 77 -6.75 -14.68 -11.14
N SER A 78 -6.50 -14.13 -12.34
CA SER A 78 -5.27 -13.36 -12.58
C SER A 78 -5.22 -12.09 -11.72
N VAL A 79 -6.35 -11.39 -11.55
CA VAL A 79 -6.43 -10.19 -10.70
C VAL A 79 -6.29 -10.55 -9.22
N ASN A 80 -6.88 -11.65 -8.78
CA ASN A 80 -6.75 -12.14 -7.41
C ASN A 80 -5.29 -12.53 -7.10
N LEU A 81 -4.61 -13.19 -8.04
CA LEU A 81 -3.18 -13.48 -7.91
C LEU A 81 -2.34 -12.21 -7.92
N MET A 82 -2.67 -11.23 -8.76
CA MET A 82 -1.99 -9.93 -8.76
C MET A 82 -2.14 -9.20 -7.43
N LEU A 83 -3.29 -9.29 -6.76
CA LEU A 83 -3.49 -8.73 -5.43
C LEU A 83 -2.52 -9.38 -4.41
N TRP A 84 -2.42 -10.71 -4.43
CA TRP A 84 -1.48 -11.45 -3.59
C TRP A 84 -0.02 -11.04 -3.86
N LEU A 85 0.37 -10.92 -5.15
CA LEU A 85 1.70 -10.44 -5.54
C LEU A 85 1.95 -8.98 -5.15
N SER A 86 0.94 -8.10 -5.24
CA SER A 86 1.06 -6.68 -4.87
C SER A 86 1.38 -6.51 -3.38
N TYR A 87 0.84 -7.35 -2.51
CA TYR A 87 1.21 -7.34 -1.10
C TYR A 87 2.66 -7.80 -0.85
N LEU A 88 3.27 -8.65 -1.72
CA LEU A 88 4.71 -8.94 -1.64
C LEU A 88 5.55 -7.69 -1.91
N ILE A 89 5.11 -6.89 -2.89
CA ILE A 89 5.74 -5.61 -3.23
C ILE A 89 5.62 -4.62 -2.07
N THR A 90 4.45 -4.56 -1.41
CA THR A 90 4.24 -3.71 -0.23
C THR A 90 5.15 -4.10 0.94
N ILE A 91 5.31 -5.41 1.21
CA ILE A 91 6.26 -5.89 2.22
C ILE A 91 7.69 -5.45 1.86
N ALA A 92 8.08 -5.59 0.59
CA ALA A 92 9.39 -5.18 0.10
C ALA A 92 9.61 -3.65 0.23
N LEU A 93 8.59 -2.85 -0.08
CA LEU A 93 8.59 -1.39 0.09
C LEU A 93 8.90 -1.00 1.54
N TYR A 94 8.16 -1.58 2.47
CA TYR A 94 8.31 -1.28 3.89
C TYR A 94 9.65 -1.77 4.45
N ALA A 95 10.16 -2.91 3.98
CA ALA A 95 11.46 -3.43 4.40
C ALA A 95 12.62 -2.57 3.88
N SER A 96 12.53 -2.07 2.65
CA SER A 96 13.52 -1.13 2.11
C SER A 96 13.50 0.20 2.86
N ALA A 97 12.32 0.74 3.16
CA ALA A 97 12.19 1.93 4.01
C ALA A 97 12.75 1.69 5.43
N PHE A 98 12.43 0.54 6.05
CA PHE A 98 13.01 0.16 7.33
C PHE A 98 14.54 0.19 7.29
N ALA A 99 15.14 -0.37 6.24
CA ALA A 99 16.60 -0.40 6.10
C ALA A 99 17.19 1.00 5.94
N SER A 100 16.58 1.88 5.15
CA SER A 100 17.03 3.25 4.95
C SER A 100 17.02 4.06 6.25
N TYR A 101 15.92 3.98 7.03
CA TYR A 101 15.88 4.61 8.36
C TYR A 101 16.83 3.93 9.35
N GLY A 102 16.96 2.59 9.31
CA GLY A 102 17.84 1.82 10.19
C GLY A 102 19.31 2.17 9.99
N GLN A 103 19.73 2.41 8.76
CA GLN A 103 21.10 2.82 8.45
C GLN A 103 21.49 4.15 9.11
N THR A 104 20.52 5.04 9.38
CA THR A 104 20.82 6.33 10.05
C THR A 104 21.31 6.17 11.49
N PHE A 105 21.13 5.00 12.11
CA PHE A 105 21.61 4.68 13.46
C PHE A 105 22.97 3.97 13.46
N LEU A 106 23.46 3.54 12.30
CA LEU A 106 24.73 2.84 12.20
C LEU A 106 25.89 3.85 12.09
N HIS A 107 27.02 3.53 12.71
CA HIS A 107 28.22 4.37 12.63
C HIS A 107 28.96 4.09 11.31
N GLY A 108 29.49 5.14 10.71
CA GLY A 108 30.24 5.08 9.46
C GLY A 108 29.39 5.32 8.22
N SER A 109 29.99 5.19 7.03
CA SER A 109 29.27 5.33 5.76
C SER A 109 28.35 4.13 5.55
N PRO A 110 27.07 4.35 5.14
CA PRO A 110 26.15 3.26 4.82
C PRO A 110 26.75 2.31 3.78
N THR A 111 26.69 1.00 4.05
CA THR A 111 27.16 -0.02 3.11
C THR A 111 26.01 -0.81 2.52
N PRO A 112 26.12 -1.30 1.26
CA PRO A 112 25.09 -2.16 0.67
C PRO A 112 24.81 -3.42 1.51
N LEU A 113 25.83 -4.01 2.12
CA LEU A 113 25.67 -5.19 2.97
C LEU A 113 24.81 -4.91 4.21
N GLN A 114 25.00 -3.76 4.87
CA GLN A 114 24.17 -3.33 5.99
C GLN A 114 22.72 -3.12 5.55
N HIS A 115 22.50 -2.53 4.38
CA HIS A 115 21.16 -2.34 3.82
C HIS A 115 20.44 -3.67 3.58
N HIS A 116 21.08 -4.60 2.88
CA HIS A 116 20.54 -5.94 2.63
C HIS A 116 20.27 -6.73 3.91
N PHE A 117 21.15 -6.60 4.91
CA PHE A 117 20.95 -7.22 6.22
C PHE A 117 19.72 -6.65 6.94
N LEU A 118 19.56 -5.32 6.95
CA LEU A 118 18.40 -4.66 7.59
C LEU A 118 17.10 -5.00 6.88
N ILE A 119 17.07 -5.04 5.55
CA ILE A 119 15.91 -5.51 4.76
C ILE A 119 15.51 -6.93 5.20
N THR A 120 16.49 -7.82 5.21
CA THR A 120 16.24 -9.24 5.48
C THR A 120 15.71 -9.45 6.90
N ILE A 121 16.31 -8.79 7.89
CA ILE A 121 15.86 -8.92 9.29
C ILE A 121 14.47 -8.27 9.50
N ALA A 122 14.18 -7.18 8.79
CA ALA A 122 12.88 -6.50 8.84
C ALA A 122 11.73 -7.39 8.35
N ILE A 123 12.00 -8.39 7.51
CA ILE A 123 10.99 -9.35 7.04
C ILE A 123 11.01 -10.62 7.92
N ILE A 124 12.19 -11.15 8.26
CA ILE A 124 12.30 -12.41 9.01
C ILE A 124 11.67 -12.27 10.40
N LEU A 125 11.94 -11.19 11.15
CA LEU A 125 11.41 -11.03 12.50
C LEU A 125 9.87 -11.03 12.53
N PRO A 126 9.16 -10.22 11.72
CA PRO A 126 7.70 -10.31 11.65
C PRO A 126 7.19 -11.67 11.15
N ALA A 127 7.89 -12.32 10.21
CA ALA A 127 7.51 -13.65 9.75
C ALA A 127 7.55 -14.67 10.90
N VAL A 128 8.60 -14.67 11.72
CA VAL A 128 8.73 -15.51 12.92
C VAL A 128 7.61 -15.20 13.92
N ILE A 129 7.31 -13.92 14.18
CA ILE A 129 6.21 -13.51 15.07
C ILE A 129 4.88 -14.08 14.56
N ASN A 130 4.60 -13.97 13.27
CA ASN A 130 3.37 -14.51 12.65
C ASN A 130 3.29 -16.04 12.73
N LEU A 131 4.43 -16.75 12.66
CA LEU A 131 4.49 -18.20 12.82
C LEU A 131 4.24 -18.67 14.26
N ILE A 132 4.53 -17.81 15.26
CA ILE A 132 4.37 -18.14 16.68
C ILE A 132 2.99 -17.78 17.19
N SER A 133 2.50 -16.55 16.91
CA SER A 133 1.26 -16.04 17.51
C SER A 133 0.59 -14.95 16.68
N THR A 134 -0.59 -15.25 16.16
CA THR A 134 -1.45 -14.28 15.49
C THR A 134 -2.11 -13.26 16.43
N SER A 135 -2.29 -13.60 17.72
CA SER A 135 -2.92 -12.72 18.70
C SER A 135 -2.02 -11.55 19.13
N PHE A 136 -0.70 -11.73 19.07
CA PHE A 136 0.26 -10.66 19.36
C PHE A 136 0.19 -9.56 18.30
N VAL A 137 0.04 -9.93 17.03
CA VAL A 137 -0.06 -9.02 15.89
C VAL A 137 -1.22 -8.04 16.08
N SER A 138 -2.43 -8.53 16.34
CA SER A 138 -3.63 -7.68 16.41
C SER A 138 -3.67 -6.76 17.64
N LYS A 139 -3.04 -7.14 18.76
CA LYS A 139 -3.02 -6.33 19.99
C LYS A 139 -1.99 -5.21 19.94
N SER A 140 -0.82 -5.46 19.38
CA SER A 140 0.24 -4.45 19.22
C SER A 140 -0.09 -3.40 18.18
N GLU A 141 -0.80 -3.78 17.11
CA GLU A 141 -1.13 -2.90 15.99
C GLU A 141 -1.84 -1.61 16.43
N SER A 142 -2.87 -1.69 17.26
CA SER A 142 -3.63 -0.50 17.69
C SER A 142 -2.77 0.50 18.46
N ILE A 143 -1.84 0.03 19.29
CA ILE A 143 -0.94 0.90 20.06
C ILE A 143 0.06 1.57 19.12
N ILE A 144 0.65 0.81 18.19
CA ILE A 144 1.62 1.32 17.22
C ILE A 144 0.94 2.35 16.30
N VAL A 145 -0.29 2.08 15.84
CA VAL A 145 -1.09 3.05 15.05
C VAL A 145 -1.28 4.36 15.81
N LEU A 146 -1.60 4.30 17.09
CA LEU A 146 -1.75 5.51 17.92
C LEU A 146 -0.43 6.27 18.03
N ILE A 147 0.68 5.59 18.29
CA ILE A 147 2.02 6.19 18.41
C ILE A 147 2.41 6.89 17.11
N LYS A 148 2.33 6.19 15.97
CA LYS A 148 2.74 6.75 14.68
C LYS A 148 1.90 7.96 14.25
N ILE A 149 0.58 7.94 14.48
CA ILE A 149 -0.29 9.10 14.20
C ILE A 149 0.08 10.27 15.11
N THR A 150 0.27 10.02 16.40
CA THR A 150 0.66 11.06 17.36
C THR A 150 1.98 11.72 16.95
N LEU A 151 2.97 10.93 16.51
CA LEU A 151 4.25 11.45 16.07
C LEU A 151 4.16 12.24 14.76
N LEU A 152 3.36 11.81 13.80
CA LEU A 152 3.11 12.58 12.57
C LEU A 152 2.41 13.90 12.87
N ILE A 153 1.42 13.92 13.77
CA ILE A 153 0.76 15.15 14.22
C ILE A 153 1.75 16.06 14.96
N LEU A 154 2.63 15.50 15.76
CA LEU A 154 3.68 16.26 16.45
C LEU A 154 4.61 16.98 15.45
N ILE A 155 5.02 16.30 14.37
CA ILE A 155 5.82 16.90 13.29
C ILE A 155 5.06 18.09 12.67
N ILE A 156 3.77 17.90 12.36
CA ILE A 156 2.95 18.97 11.78
C ILE A 156 2.87 20.17 12.74
N ILE A 157 2.49 19.95 13.99
CA ILE A 157 2.32 21.03 14.97
C ILE A 157 3.64 21.75 15.25
N SER A 158 4.74 21.02 15.39
CA SER A 158 6.04 21.63 15.66
C SER A 158 6.62 22.34 14.43
N GLY A 159 6.39 21.81 13.23
CA GLY A 159 6.97 22.33 12.00
C GLY A 159 6.20 23.51 11.40
N VAL A 160 4.88 23.62 11.63
CA VAL A 160 4.03 24.64 10.98
C VAL A 160 4.54 26.08 11.18
N PHE A 161 5.17 26.36 12.32
CA PHE A 161 5.71 27.69 12.66
C PHE A 161 7.03 28.01 11.92
N TYR A 162 7.65 27.03 11.27
CA TYR A 162 8.91 27.17 10.55
C TYR A 162 8.72 27.10 9.03
N ILE A 163 7.47 27.05 8.56
CA ILE A 163 7.18 27.02 7.12
C ILE A 163 7.63 28.32 6.47
N ASP A 164 8.44 28.21 5.44
CA ASP A 164 8.77 29.29 4.51
C ASP A 164 7.80 29.20 3.31
N PRO A 165 6.86 30.16 3.17
CA PRO A 165 5.86 30.11 2.11
C PRO A 165 6.45 30.19 0.70
N ASP A 166 7.64 30.78 0.54
CA ASP A 166 8.30 30.87 -0.77
C ASP A 166 8.61 29.50 -1.35
N LYS A 167 9.05 28.54 -0.53
CA LYS A 167 9.33 27.15 -0.95
C LYS A 167 8.09 26.42 -1.50
N LEU A 168 6.90 26.85 -1.12
CA LEU A 168 5.62 26.31 -1.55
C LEU A 168 5.03 27.07 -2.75
N SER A 169 5.69 28.14 -3.18
CA SER A 169 5.20 29.00 -4.27
C SER A 169 5.24 28.27 -5.62
N PRO A 170 4.36 28.66 -6.58
CA PRO A 170 4.31 28.05 -7.91
C PRO A 170 5.63 28.15 -8.69
N THR A 171 6.54 29.06 -8.30
CA THR A 171 7.87 29.21 -8.90
C THR A 171 8.78 27.99 -8.66
N HIS A 172 8.48 27.20 -7.61
CA HIS A 172 9.20 25.98 -7.25
C HIS A 172 8.43 24.71 -7.64
N TRP A 173 7.38 24.83 -8.44
CA TRP A 173 6.60 23.68 -8.90
C TRP A 173 7.16 23.14 -10.20
N GLU A 174 7.11 21.83 -10.32
CA GLU A 174 7.32 21.17 -11.60
C GLU A 174 6.09 21.28 -12.51
N SER A 175 6.20 20.74 -13.72
CA SER A 175 5.09 20.74 -14.67
C SER A 175 3.85 20.05 -14.08
N PRO A 176 2.63 20.44 -14.46
CA PRO A 176 1.40 19.79 -13.98
C PRO A 176 1.40 18.28 -14.20
N LEU A 177 1.99 17.81 -15.30
CA LEU A 177 2.11 16.38 -15.58
C LEU A 177 3.06 15.70 -14.58
N ALA A 178 4.19 16.31 -14.23
CA ALA A 178 5.12 15.79 -13.25
C ALA A 178 4.47 15.70 -11.86
N ILE A 179 3.70 16.71 -11.45
CA ILE A 179 2.97 16.72 -10.17
C ILE A 179 1.95 15.57 -10.10
N VAL A 180 1.14 15.40 -11.16
CA VAL A 180 0.17 14.29 -11.23
C VAL A 180 0.91 12.95 -11.21
N THR A 181 1.99 12.83 -11.96
CA THR A 181 2.80 11.60 -11.99
C THR A 181 3.42 11.28 -10.63
N ALA A 182 3.94 12.28 -9.93
CA ALA A 182 4.42 12.12 -8.56
C ALA A 182 3.32 11.52 -7.67
N GLY A 183 2.09 12.06 -7.76
CA GLY A 183 0.94 11.50 -7.06
C GLY A 183 0.67 10.03 -7.41
N MET A 184 0.83 9.66 -8.68
CA MET A 184 0.59 8.29 -9.11
C MET A 184 1.69 7.32 -8.65
N ILE A 185 2.95 7.76 -8.60
CA ILE A 185 4.08 6.95 -8.09
C ILE A 185 3.93 6.69 -6.59
N ILE A 186 3.47 7.67 -5.83
CA ILE A 186 3.28 7.55 -4.38
C ILE A 186 1.91 6.99 -3.99
N PHE A 187 1.08 6.60 -4.96
CA PHE A 187 -0.28 6.11 -4.71
C PHE A 187 -0.30 4.92 -3.74
N VAL A 188 0.75 4.08 -3.75
CA VAL A 188 0.93 2.97 -2.81
C VAL A 188 0.88 3.40 -1.34
N ALA A 189 1.11 4.68 -1.00
CA ALA A 189 0.94 5.19 0.36
C ALA A 189 -0.53 5.25 0.82
N TYR A 190 -1.47 5.22 -0.11
CA TYR A 190 -2.90 5.16 0.18
C TYR A 190 -3.46 3.73 0.16
N GLU A 191 -2.66 2.72 -0.20
CA GLU A 191 -3.03 1.31 -0.04
C GLU A 191 -3.28 1.02 1.44
N GLY A 192 -4.27 0.17 1.73
CA GLY A 192 -4.66 -0.25 3.07
C GLY A 192 -6.09 0.14 3.48
N PHE A 193 -6.75 1.10 2.80
CA PHE A 193 -8.18 1.35 3.06
C PHE A 193 -9.05 0.16 2.66
N GLU A 194 -8.64 -0.61 1.67
CA GLU A 194 -9.34 -1.82 1.21
C GLU A 194 -9.39 -2.94 2.28
N LEU A 195 -8.47 -2.93 3.24
CA LEU A 195 -8.47 -3.87 4.36
C LEU A 195 -9.72 -3.75 5.23
N ILE A 196 -10.43 -2.61 5.20
CA ILE A 196 -11.74 -2.46 5.84
C ILE A 196 -12.74 -3.47 5.28
N ALA A 197 -12.65 -3.79 3.97
CA ALA A 197 -13.52 -4.78 3.34
C ALA A 197 -13.35 -6.19 3.93
N ASN A 198 -12.12 -6.56 4.30
CA ASN A 198 -11.83 -7.88 4.89
C ASN A 198 -12.43 -8.05 6.31
N ALA A 199 -12.82 -6.94 6.96
CA ALA A 199 -13.47 -6.93 8.25
C ALA A 199 -14.99 -6.69 8.17
N ALA A 200 -15.56 -6.59 6.96
CA ALA A 200 -16.95 -6.18 6.75
C ALA A 200 -17.96 -7.06 7.48
N GLU A 201 -17.72 -8.39 7.53
CA GLU A 201 -18.58 -9.38 8.20
C GLU A 201 -18.68 -9.15 9.73
N ASP A 202 -17.59 -8.62 10.34
CA ASP A 202 -17.49 -8.43 11.79
C ASP A 202 -18.01 -7.02 12.22
N ILE A 203 -18.40 -6.16 11.28
CA ILE A 203 -18.82 -4.77 11.55
C ILE A 203 -20.33 -4.71 11.83
N LYS A 204 -20.67 -4.21 13.03
CA LYS A 204 -22.06 -3.95 13.41
C LYS A 204 -22.67 -2.82 12.56
N SER A 205 -23.93 -3.00 12.14
CA SER A 205 -24.67 -2.04 11.29
C SER A 205 -23.84 -1.60 10.08
N PRO A 206 -23.48 -2.55 9.18
CA PRO A 206 -22.53 -2.34 8.10
C PRO A 206 -22.97 -1.21 7.15
N GLU A 207 -24.27 -1.06 6.87
CA GLU A 207 -24.83 0.00 6.03
C GLU A 207 -24.45 1.42 6.49
N LYS A 208 -24.28 1.63 7.79
CA LYS A 208 -23.89 2.93 8.39
C LYS A 208 -22.41 3.03 8.66
N ASN A 209 -21.83 1.95 9.17
CA ASN A 209 -20.46 1.99 9.71
C ASN A 209 -19.39 1.74 8.66
N LEU A 210 -19.63 0.92 7.63
CA LEU A 210 -18.69 0.73 6.53
C LEU A 210 -18.44 2.02 5.73
N PRO A 211 -19.47 2.74 5.24
CA PRO A 211 -19.24 4.02 4.57
C PRO A 211 -18.47 5.02 5.43
N LYS A 212 -18.84 5.14 6.71
CA LYS A 212 -18.12 6.03 7.64
C LYS A 212 -16.65 5.62 7.83
N ALA A 213 -16.37 4.30 7.82
CA ALA A 213 -15.03 3.80 7.96
C ALA A 213 -14.20 4.10 6.72
N PHE A 214 -14.68 3.76 5.53
CA PHE A 214 -13.98 4.02 4.28
C PHE A 214 -13.71 5.51 4.06
N PHE A 215 -14.74 6.36 4.14
CA PHE A 215 -14.57 7.78 3.92
C PHE A 215 -13.79 8.45 5.05
N GLY A 216 -14.09 8.12 6.31
CA GLY A 216 -13.43 8.72 7.47
C GLY A 216 -11.94 8.40 7.53
N ALA A 217 -11.56 7.14 7.27
CA ALA A 217 -10.16 6.75 7.21
C ALA A 217 -9.42 7.43 6.05
N THR A 218 -9.99 7.37 4.83
CA THR A 218 -9.34 7.92 3.65
C THR A 218 -9.20 9.44 3.73
N LEU A 219 -10.26 10.17 4.13
CA LEU A 219 -10.19 11.64 4.30
C LEU A 219 -9.20 12.06 5.38
N PHE A 220 -9.16 11.34 6.50
CA PHE A 220 -8.19 11.60 7.57
C PHE A 220 -6.76 11.46 7.06
N VAL A 221 -6.48 10.38 6.30
CA VAL A 221 -5.13 10.13 5.77
C VAL A 221 -4.75 11.12 4.67
N ILE A 222 -5.70 11.52 3.80
CA ILE A 222 -5.46 12.59 2.83
C ILE A 222 -5.02 13.87 3.55
N LEU A 223 -5.79 14.29 4.56
CA LEU A 223 -5.46 15.49 5.32
C LEU A 223 -4.09 15.38 6.00
N LEU A 224 -3.83 14.24 6.64
CA LEU A 224 -2.55 13.96 7.32
C LEU A 224 -1.38 14.05 6.35
N TYR A 225 -1.47 13.40 5.18
CA TYR A 225 -0.38 13.36 4.19
C TYR A 225 -0.15 14.70 3.51
N VAL A 226 -1.22 15.44 3.20
CA VAL A 226 -1.12 16.80 2.67
C VAL A 226 -0.44 17.72 3.68
N LEU A 227 -0.85 17.68 4.95
CA LEU A 227 -0.24 18.54 5.99
C LEU A 227 1.22 18.18 6.26
N ILE A 228 1.56 16.88 6.33
CA ILE A 228 2.95 16.46 6.56
C ILE A 228 3.85 16.83 5.39
N SER A 229 3.36 16.73 4.15
CA SER A 229 4.13 17.14 2.96
C SER A 229 4.30 18.65 2.87
N LEU A 230 3.28 19.45 3.21
CA LEU A 230 3.39 20.91 3.31
C LEU A 230 4.47 21.33 4.31
N VAL A 231 4.44 20.73 5.52
CA VAL A 231 5.45 21.01 6.54
C VAL A 231 6.84 20.57 6.06
N THR A 232 6.97 19.37 5.52
CA THR A 232 8.28 18.84 5.09
C THR A 232 8.92 19.74 4.05
N VAL A 233 8.21 20.09 2.99
CA VAL A 233 8.74 20.93 1.90
C VAL A 233 8.90 22.38 2.33
N GLY A 234 7.96 22.91 3.12
CA GLY A 234 8.01 24.30 3.57
C GLY A 234 9.13 24.59 4.57
N VAL A 235 9.57 23.56 5.32
CA VAL A 235 10.54 23.76 6.42
C VAL A 235 11.96 23.46 5.98
N VAL A 236 12.19 22.35 5.24
CA VAL A 236 13.52 21.85 4.87
C VAL A 236 13.98 22.41 3.53
N PRO A 237 15.26 22.79 3.37
CA PRO A 237 15.81 23.08 2.04
C PRO A 237 15.72 21.87 1.13
N GLU A 238 15.29 22.08 -0.11
CA GLU A 238 15.07 21.01 -1.09
C GLU A 238 16.30 20.12 -1.30
N ALA A 239 17.49 20.70 -1.41
CA ALA A 239 18.74 19.95 -1.56
C ALA A 239 18.95 18.90 -0.46
N GLN A 240 18.56 19.22 0.80
CA GLN A 240 18.65 18.27 1.91
C GLN A 240 17.60 17.17 1.82
N LEU A 241 16.40 17.48 1.31
CA LEU A 241 15.35 16.47 1.10
C LEU A 241 15.73 15.50 -0.02
N LEU A 242 16.34 16.00 -1.10
CA LEU A 242 16.81 15.18 -2.21
C LEU A 242 17.98 14.29 -1.82
N GLU A 243 18.92 14.78 -0.98
CA GLU A 243 20.01 13.99 -0.42
C GLU A 243 19.49 12.89 0.52
N ALA A 244 18.52 13.23 1.36
CA ALA A 244 17.94 12.33 2.36
C ALA A 244 16.71 11.57 1.85
N LYS A 245 16.56 11.41 0.55
CA LYS A 245 15.38 10.91 -0.16
C LYS A 245 14.61 9.82 0.60
N ASP A 246 15.29 8.76 1.02
CA ASP A 246 14.66 7.58 1.63
C ASP A 246 14.31 7.76 3.13
N TYR A 247 14.79 8.85 3.78
CA TYR A 247 14.48 9.20 5.17
C TYR A 247 14.12 10.69 5.33
N ALA A 248 13.57 11.28 4.28
CA ALA A 248 13.22 12.70 4.20
C ALA A 248 12.32 13.17 5.37
N LEU A 249 11.39 12.33 5.85
CA LEU A 249 10.51 12.68 6.96
C LEU A 249 11.26 12.87 8.29
N ALA A 250 12.35 12.13 8.54
CA ALA A 250 13.16 12.35 9.73
C ALA A 250 13.92 13.68 9.66
N ILE A 251 14.38 14.06 8.45
CA ILE A 251 15.00 15.37 8.23
C ILE A 251 14.00 16.50 8.47
N ALA A 252 12.72 16.31 8.11
CA ALA A 252 11.66 17.33 8.32
C ALA A 252 11.48 17.73 9.79
N ALA A 253 11.82 16.87 10.73
CA ALA A 253 11.73 17.16 12.15
C ALA A 253 12.91 17.98 12.71
N LYS A 254 14.05 18.06 12.00
CA LYS A 254 15.26 18.74 12.50
C LYS A 254 15.09 20.23 12.74
N PRO A 255 14.49 21.03 11.84
CA PRO A 255 14.39 22.47 12.04
C PRO A 255 13.62 22.88 13.30
N ALA A 256 12.59 22.11 13.65
CA ALA A 256 11.75 22.40 14.82
C ALA A 256 12.25 21.73 16.11
N LEU A 257 12.76 20.50 16.04
CA LEU A 257 13.06 19.64 17.19
C LEU A 257 14.55 19.21 17.28
N GLY A 258 15.38 19.69 16.37
CA GLY A 258 16.81 19.35 16.34
C GLY A 258 17.09 17.86 16.07
N ASN A 259 18.25 17.38 16.49
CA ASN A 259 18.64 15.97 16.33
C ASN A 259 17.75 15.01 17.13
N ILE A 260 17.16 15.46 18.22
CA ILE A 260 16.20 14.66 19.01
C ILE A 260 14.97 14.37 18.16
N GLY A 261 14.44 15.38 17.44
CA GLY A 261 13.32 15.21 16.52
C GLY A 261 13.64 14.22 15.42
N PHE A 262 14.80 14.33 14.79
CA PHE A 262 15.27 13.34 13.80
C PHE A 262 15.24 11.91 14.36
N THR A 263 15.84 11.71 15.52
CA THR A 263 15.93 10.39 16.16
C THR A 263 14.56 9.81 16.49
N ILE A 264 13.66 10.62 17.06
CA ILE A 264 12.28 10.20 17.39
C ILE A 264 11.54 9.78 16.14
N VAL A 265 11.63 10.57 15.06
CA VAL A 265 10.94 10.25 13.80
C VAL A 265 11.54 9.03 13.13
N ALA A 266 12.86 8.86 13.15
CA ALA A 266 13.51 7.67 12.61
C ALA A 266 13.10 6.40 13.38
N ILE A 267 13.03 6.44 14.71
CA ILE A 267 12.48 5.33 15.52
C ILE A 267 11.02 5.07 15.20
N ALA A 268 10.20 6.12 15.04
CA ALA A 268 8.80 5.98 14.65
C ALA A 268 8.65 5.33 13.29
N ALA A 269 9.50 5.69 12.32
CA ALA A 269 9.54 5.06 11.00
C ALA A 269 9.90 3.57 11.07
N LEU A 270 10.89 3.20 11.88
CA LEU A 270 11.26 1.80 12.10
C LEU A 270 10.10 0.99 12.73
N LEU A 271 9.45 1.53 13.75
CA LEU A 271 8.29 0.88 14.38
C LEU A 271 7.11 0.78 13.42
N SER A 272 6.86 1.85 12.64
CA SER A 272 5.74 1.89 11.68
C SER A 272 5.94 0.90 10.54
N THR A 273 7.11 0.89 9.93
CA THR A 273 7.43 -0.04 8.82
C THR A 273 7.45 -1.49 9.30
N PHE A 274 8.03 -1.77 10.46
CA PHE A 274 8.02 -3.10 11.08
C PHE A 274 6.61 -3.61 11.35
N SER A 275 5.76 -2.76 11.95
CA SER A 275 4.34 -3.07 12.19
C SER A 275 3.59 -3.31 10.89
N ALA A 276 3.83 -2.49 9.87
CA ALA A 276 3.22 -2.62 8.56
C ALA A 276 3.63 -3.95 7.88
N ILE A 277 4.91 -4.31 7.89
CA ILE A 277 5.38 -5.61 7.40
C ILE A 277 4.66 -6.76 8.13
N ASN A 278 4.59 -6.68 9.46
CA ASN A 278 3.96 -7.70 10.28
C ASN A 278 2.46 -7.87 9.94
N ALA A 279 1.73 -6.77 9.81
CA ALA A 279 0.31 -6.77 9.44
C ALA A 279 0.09 -7.25 7.99
N THR A 280 0.95 -6.85 7.05
CA THR A 280 0.85 -7.26 5.64
C THR A 280 1.17 -8.74 5.46
N ILE A 281 2.18 -9.28 6.16
CA ILE A 281 2.46 -10.74 6.18
C ILE A 281 1.23 -11.48 6.69
N TYR A 282 0.64 -11.04 7.81
CA TYR A 282 -0.56 -11.64 8.38
C TYR A 282 -1.75 -11.63 7.42
N GLY A 283 -2.03 -10.48 6.81
CA GLY A 283 -3.13 -10.29 5.87
C GLY A 283 -2.93 -11.09 4.59
N ASN A 284 -1.73 -11.02 4.00
CA ASN A 284 -1.42 -11.70 2.75
C ASN A 284 -1.40 -13.23 2.89
N ALA A 285 -0.90 -13.75 4.04
CA ALA A 285 -0.95 -15.19 4.29
C ALA A 285 -2.38 -15.73 4.42
N ARG A 286 -3.32 -14.91 4.91
CA ARG A 286 -4.74 -15.27 4.92
C ARG A 286 -5.38 -15.19 3.55
N LEU A 287 -4.97 -14.20 2.75
CA LEU A 287 -5.39 -14.10 1.36
C LEU A 287 -4.92 -15.31 0.56
N GLY A 288 -3.63 -15.66 0.65
CA GLY A 288 -3.08 -16.84 -0.03
C GLY A 288 -3.74 -18.15 0.41
N TYR A 289 -4.00 -18.31 1.71
CA TYR A 289 -4.79 -19.43 2.22
C TYR A 289 -6.20 -19.48 1.60
N PHE A 290 -6.89 -18.32 1.51
CA PHE A 290 -8.20 -18.22 0.87
C PHE A 290 -8.13 -18.60 -0.60
N LEU A 291 -7.19 -18.03 -1.37
CA LEU A 291 -6.99 -18.34 -2.79
C LEU A 291 -6.64 -19.82 -3.03
N ALA A 292 -5.83 -20.43 -2.14
CA ALA A 292 -5.52 -21.83 -2.22
C ALA A 292 -6.74 -22.74 -1.96
N LYS A 293 -7.62 -22.34 -1.02
CA LYS A 293 -8.91 -23.03 -0.83
C LYS A 293 -9.84 -22.94 -2.01
N GLU A 294 -9.86 -21.78 -2.67
CA GLU A 294 -10.62 -21.55 -3.90
C GLU A 294 -9.97 -22.23 -5.13
N GLY A 295 -8.82 -22.87 -4.94
CA GLY A 295 -8.08 -23.56 -6.01
C GLY A 295 -7.34 -22.61 -6.96
N GLU A 296 -7.07 -21.37 -6.58
CA GLU A 296 -6.29 -20.42 -7.36
C GLU A 296 -4.80 -20.52 -7.10
N LEU A 297 -4.41 -20.93 -5.89
CA LEU A 297 -3.04 -21.19 -5.49
C LEU A 297 -2.85 -22.67 -5.13
N PRO A 298 -1.58 -23.15 -5.04
CA PRO A 298 -1.27 -24.51 -4.64
C PRO A 298 -1.91 -24.89 -3.30
N GLN A 299 -2.46 -26.12 -3.23
CA GLN A 299 -3.20 -26.59 -2.05
C GLN A 299 -2.34 -26.64 -0.77
N GLU A 300 -1.02 -26.73 -0.91
CA GLU A 300 -0.06 -26.68 0.20
C GLU A 300 -0.16 -25.38 1.00
N LEU A 301 -0.55 -24.28 0.35
CA LEU A 301 -0.76 -22.98 1.00
C LEU A 301 -2.08 -22.94 1.81
N SER A 302 -3.01 -23.87 1.57
CA SER A 302 -4.23 -24.02 2.35
C SER A 302 -4.05 -24.84 3.64
N ILE A 303 -2.83 -25.28 3.96
CA ILE A 303 -2.55 -26.09 5.14
C ILE A 303 -2.35 -25.17 6.36
N LEU A 304 -3.21 -25.34 7.37
CA LEU A 304 -3.07 -24.64 8.65
C LEU A 304 -2.29 -25.49 9.67
N ARG A 305 -1.29 -24.90 10.30
CA ARG A 305 -0.64 -25.42 11.51
C ARG A 305 -1.04 -24.55 12.68
N LYS A 306 -1.79 -25.10 13.65
CA LYS A 306 -2.34 -24.34 14.79
C LYS A 306 -3.14 -23.09 14.37
N ASN A 307 -3.97 -23.20 13.33
CA ASN A 307 -4.73 -22.11 12.70
C ASN A 307 -3.87 -21.01 12.06
N ILE A 308 -2.60 -21.30 11.76
CA ILE A 308 -1.67 -20.38 11.10
C ILE A 308 -1.33 -20.94 9.71
N PRO A 309 -1.45 -20.16 8.60
CA PRO A 309 -1.05 -20.55 7.25
C PRO A 309 0.47 -20.48 7.10
N SER A 310 1.18 -21.38 7.79
CA SER A 310 2.64 -21.30 7.94
C SER A 310 3.42 -21.44 6.63
N HIS A 311 2.93 -22.25 5.69
CA HIS A 311 3.59 -22.40 4.39
C HIS A 311 3.52 -21.09 3.59
N ASP A 312 2.37 -20.42 3.60
CA ASP A 312 2.20 -19.16 2.90
C ASP A 312 3.05 -18.04 3.52
N ILE A 313 3.10 -17.93 4.87
CA ILE A 313 4.00 -16.99 5.55
C ILE A 313 5.44 -17.16 5.10
N ILE A 314 5.93 -18.40 4.97
CA ILE A 314 7.30 -18.67 4.52
C ILE A 314 7.50 -18.25 3.07
N VAL A 315 6.57 -18.64 2.18
CA VAL A 315 6.66 -18.32 0.76
C VAL A 315 6.65 -16.82 0.50
N ILE A 316 5.67 -16.08 1.08
CA ILE A 316 5.58 -14.62 0.90
C ILE A 316 6.80 -13.91 1.48
N SER A 317 7.33 -14.37 2.62
CA SER A 317 8.52 -13.78 3.23
C SER A 317 9.76 -13.97 2.36
N LEU A 318 9.99 -15.17 1.85
CA LEU A 318 11.14 -15.46 0.97
C LEU A 318 11.07 -14.67 -0.34
N LEU A 319 9.89 -14.62 -0.97
CA LEU A 319 9.69 -13.84 -2.19
C LEU A 319 9.89 -12.35 -1.95
N SER A 320 9.33 -11.80 -0.86
CA SER A 320 9.51 -10.38 -0.51
C SER A 320 10.96 -10.04 -0.18
N ILE A 321 11.73 -10.93 0.47
CA ILE A 321 13.16 -10.75 0.69
C ILE A 321 13.90 -10.69 -0.65
N GLY A 322 13.58 -11.59 -1.58
CA GLY A 322 14.16 -11.57 -2.93
C GLY A 322 13.90 -10.26 -3.65
N ILE A 323 12.64 -9.81 -3.67
CA ILE A 323 12.22 -8.55 -4.30
C ILE A 323 12.95 -7.35 -3.68
N ALA A 324 12.90 -7.22 -2.35
CA ALA A 324 13.47 -6.06 -1.64
C ALA A 324 14.98 -5.95 -1.75
N ASN A 325 15.69 -7.07 -1.93
CA ASN A 325 17.14 -7.08 -2.08
C ASN A 325 17.63 -6.93 -3.54
N THR A 326 16.72 -6.99 -4.53
CA THR A 326 17.09 -6.93 -5.96
C THR A 326 16.56 -5.70 -6.69
N ILE A 327 15.53 -5.06 -6.13
CA ILE A 327 14.82 -3.94 -6.75
C ILE A 327 14.98 -2.71 -5.84
N SER A 328 15.22 -1.54 -6.41
CA SER A 328 15.38 -0.28 -5.64
C SER A 328 14.03 0.19 -5.04
N LEU A 329 14.09 0.97 -3.96
CA LEU A 329 12.90 1.51 -3.28
C LEU A 329 11.97 2.29 -4.25
N ASN A 330 12.54 3.10 -5.14
CA ASN A 330 11.80 3.82 -6.17
C ASN A 330 11.08 2.87 -7.14
N GLU A 331 11.78 1.87 -7.66
CA GLU A 331 11.17 0.88 -8.56
C GLU A 331 10.07 0.08 -7.86
N ILE A 332 10.28 -0.30 -6.59
CA ILE A 332 9.27 -1.00 -5.77
C ILE A 332 8.02 -0.11 -5.59
N ALA A 333 8.19 1.18 -5.31
CA ALA A 333 7.07 2.12 -5.16
C ALA A 333 6.26 2.27 -6.46
N ILE A 334 6.94 2.35 -7.61
CA ILE A 334 6.31 2.40 -8.94
C ILE A 334 5.50 1.13 -9.21
N ILE A 335 6.11 -0.04 -9.00
CA ILE A 335 5.49 -1.34 -9.26
C ILE A 335 4.29 -1.55 -8.32
N GLY A 336 4.43 -1.22 -7.05
CA GLY A 336 3.35 -1.29 -6.07
C GLY A 336 2.17 -0.39 -6.42
N SER A 337 2.44 0.87 -6.75
CA SER A 337 1.41 1.81 -7.19
C SER A 337 0.71 1.36 -8.47
N ALA A 338 1.46 0.88 -9.47
CA ALA A 338 0.88 0.37 -10.72
C ALA A 338 0.00 -0.87 -10.47
N GLY A 339 0.44 -1.78 -9.59
CA GLY A 339 -0.31 -2.97 -9.20
C GLY A 339 -1.64 -2.63 -8.55
N PHE A 340 -1.64 -1.78 -7.52
CA PHE A 340 -2.87 -1.37 -6.85
C PHE A 340 -3.78 -0.51 -7.72
N LEU A 341 -3.24 0.41 -8.54
CA LEU A 341 -4.03 1.19 -9.49
C LEU A 341 -4.74 0.28 -10.51
N LEU A 342 -4.08 -0.77 -11.00
CA LEU A 342 -4.69 -1.75 -11.89
C LEU A 342 -5.82 -2.51 -11.18
N ILE A 343 -5.57 -3.04 -9.98
CA ILE A 343 -6.57 -3.77 -9.20
C ILE A 343 -7.76 -2.87 -8.88
N PHE A 344 -7.52 -1.66 -8.41
CA PHE A 344 -8.59 -0.72 -8.06
C PHE A 344 -9.37 -0.24 -9.29
N THR A 345 -8.73 -0.11 -10.45
CA THR A 345 -9.44 0.15 -11.71
C THR A 345 -10.41 -0.98 -12.03
N ILE A 346 -9.99 -2.24 -11.86
CA ILE A 346 -10.85 -3.41 -12.09
C ILE A 346 -11.97 -3.50 -11.03
N VAL A 347 -11.69 -3.17 -9.77
CA VAL A 347 -12.71 -3.10 -8.71
C VAL A 347 -13.74 -1.99 -8.98
N ASN A 348 -13.30 -0.82 -9.46
CA ASN A 348 -14.21 0.25 -9.85
C ASN A 348 -15.10 -0.18 -11.03
N LEU A 349 -14.55 -0.93 -11.99
CA LEU A 349 -15.31 -1.53 -13.08
C LEU A 349 -16.29 -2.61 -12.56
N ALA A 350 -15.88 -3.45 -11.61
CA ALA A 350 -16.72 -4.43 -10.93
C ALA A 350 -17.91 -3.75 -10.24
N ALA A 351 -17.63 -2.68 -9.48
CA ALA A 351 -18.69 -1.88 -8.84
C ALA A 351 -19.64 -1.25 -9.86
N PHE A 352 -19.12 -0.76 -10.99
CA PHE A 352 -19.96 -0.24 -12.06
C PHE A 352 -20.86 -1.32 -12.68
N LYS A 353 -20.33 -2.52 -12.89
CA LYS A 353 -21.09 -3.66 -13.40
C LYS A 353 -22.20 -4.08 -12.44
N LEU A 354 -21.92 -4.08 -11.14
CA LEU A 354 -22.86 -4.45 -10.07
C LEU A 354 -23.68 -3.26 -9.53
N ARG A 355 -23.61 -2.08 -10.15
CA ARG A 355 -24.16 -0.81 -9.63
C ARG A 355 -25.62 -0.85 -9.19
N HIS A 356 -26.44 -1.66 -9.85
CA HIS A 356 -27.86 -1.83 -9.52
C HIS A 356 -28.04 -2.63 -8.23
N GLU A 357 -27.23 -3.67 -8.05
CA GLU A 357 -27.26 -4.55 -6.88
C GLU A 357 -26.73 -3.85 -5.62
N ILE A 358 -25.63 -3.08 -5.78
CA ILE A 358 -25.01 -2.33 -4.69
C ILE A 358 -25.62 -0.94 -4.46
N HIS A 359 -26.67 -0.58 -5.16
CA HIS A 359 -27.35 0.73 -5.10
C HIS A 359 -26.37 1.92 -5.16
N ALA A 360 -25.45 1.89 -6.12
CA ALA A 360 -24.42 2.92 -6.27
C ALA A 360 -24.77 3.92 -7.40
N ARG A 361 -24.32 5.16 -7.22
CA ARG A 361 -24.45 6.22 -8.23
C ARG A 361 -23.47 5.99 -9.36
N LYS A 362 -24.00 5.85 -10.60
CA LYS A 362 -23.20 5.55 -11.78
C LYS A 362 -22.15 6.62 -12.08
N GLU A 363 -22.48 7.89 -11.83
CA GLU A 363 -21.62 9.03 -12.10
C GLU A 363 -20.32 8.96 -11.27
N ILE A 364 -20.44 8.60 -9.98
CA ILE A 364 -19.30 8.46 -9.09
C ILE A 364 -18.46 7.25 -9.48
N LEU A 365 -19.09 6.14 -9.87
CA LEU A 365 -18.36 4.93 -10.29
C LEU A 365 -17.65 5.15 -11.65
N ILE A 366 -18.25 5.89 -12.58
CA ILE A 366 -17.57 6.29 -13.82
C ILE A 366 -16.36 7.18 -13.49
N ALA A 367 -16.52 8.17 -12.59
CA ALA A 367 -15.42 9.02 -12.17
C ALA A 367 -14.31 8.19 -11.48
N ALA A 368 -14.65 7.26 -10.60
CA ALA A 368 -13.70 6.37 -9.95
C ALA A 368 -12.91 5.51 -10.97
N PHE A 369 -13.62 4.89 -11.91
CA PHE A 369 -12.99 4.09 -12.97
C PHE A 369 -12.10 4.93 -13.88
N THR A 370 -12.60 6.05 -14.38
CA THR A 370 -11.86 6.90 -15.31
C THR A 370 -10.63 7.53 -14.64
N MET A 371 -10.75 7.98 -13.39
CA MET A 371 -9.60 8.54 -12.67
C MET A 371 -8.55 7.49 -12.32
N SER A 372 -8.95 6.30 -11.86
CA SER A 372 -7.97 5.23 -11.57
C SER A 372 -7.30 4.71 -12.84
N LEU A 373 -8.03 4.60 -13.95
CA LEU A 373 -7.47 4.23 -15.25
C LEU A 373 -6.52 5.32 -15.78
N ALA A 374 -6.92 6.59 -15.72
CA ALA A 374 -6.07 7.70 -16.13
C ALA A 374 -4.80 7.78 -15.28
N ALA A 375 -4.92 7.56 -13.97
CA ALA A 375 -3.80 7.47 -13.04
C ALA A 375 -2.81 6.36 -13.46
N LEU A 376 -3.32 5.16 -13.74
CA LEU A 376 -2.51 4.03 -14.20
C LEU A 376 -1.82 4.33 -15.54
N VAL A 377 -2.55 4.87 -16.51
CA VAL A 377 -2.00 5.23 -17.83
C VAL A 377 -0.92 6.30 -17.70
N THR A 378 -1.14 7.35 -16.89
CA THR A 378 -0.15 8.39 -16.64
C THR A 378 1.11 7.80 -16.00
N LEU A 379 0.97 6.94 -14.99
CA LEU A 379 2.09 6.27 -14.34
C LEU A 379 2.88 5.43 -15.35
N ILE A 380 2.21 4.58 -16.14
CA ILE A 380 2.87 3.72 -17.13
C ILE A 380 3.58 4.54 -18.21
N THR A 381 2.93 5.56 -18.77
CA THR A 381 3.51 6.35 -19.87
C THR A 381 4.71 7.16 -19.40
N TYR A 382 4.66 7.75 -18.23
CA TYR A 382 5.79 8.46 -17.66
C TYR A 382 6.94 7.50 -17.34
N THR A 383 6.65 6.40 -16.65
CA THR A 383 7.68 5.44 -16.23
C THR A 383 8.33 4.74 -17.42
N TYR A 384 7.59 4.51 -18.50
CA TYR A 384 8.16 3.95 -19.74
C TYR A 384 9.34 4.79 -20.27
N ASN A 385 9.25 6.10 -20.15
CA ASN A 385 10.29 7.01 -20.63
C ASN A 385 11.40 7.27 -19.61
N THR A 386 11.11 7.14 -18.30
CA THR A 386 12.04 7.53 -17.24
C THR A 386 12.70 6.32 -16.55
N ASN A 387 11.96 5.22 -16.41
CA ASN A 387 12.43 3.98 -15.76
C ASN A 387 11.86 2.74 -16.45
N PRO A 388 12.35 2.38 -17.65
CA PRO A 388 11.87 1.22 -18.42
C PRO A 388 11.99 -0.11 -17.65
N LYS A 389 12.96 -0.21 -16.72
CA LYS A 389 13.16 -1.39 -15.89
C LYS A 389 11.96 -1.64 -14.96
N ALA A 390 11.44 -0.60 -14.31
CA ALA A 390 10.25 -0.72 -13.45
C ALA A 390 9.02 -1.18 -14.26
N ILE A 391 8.83 -0.67 -15.48
CA ILE A 391 7.75 -1.12 -16.38
C ILE A 391 7.94 -2.59 -16.78
N THR A 392 9.17 -2.98 -17.13
CA THR A 392 9.45 -4.38 -17.48
C THR A 392 9.11 -5.32 -16.33
N VAL A 393 9.48 -4.96 -15.09
CA VAL A 393 9.13 -5.74 -13.90
C VAL A 393 7.62 -5.77 -13.70
N PHE A 394 6.93 -4.62 -13.77
CA PHE A 394 5.47 -4.57 -13.64
C PHE A 394 4.75 -5.42 -14.69
N VAL A 395 5.13 -5.31 -15.96
CA VAL A 395 4.56 -6.15 -17.03
C VAL A 395 4.85 -7.63 -16.77
N SER A 396 6.05 -7.95 -16.27
CA SER A 396 6.41 -9.33 -15.90
C SER A 396 5.49 -9.87 -14.80
N PHE A 397 5.10 -9.07 -13.81
CA PHE A 397 4.13 -9.46 -12.78
C PHE A 397 2.76 -9.80 -13.39
N ILE A 398 2.26 -8.98 -14.32
CA ILE A 398 1.01 -9.26 -15.03
C ILE A 398 1.12 -10.56 -15.83
N VAL A 399 2.20 -10.71 -16.60
CA VAL A 399 2.43 -11.90 -17.43
C VAL A 399 2.55 -13.15 -16.54
N ILE A 400 3.29 -13.07 -15.43
CA ILE A 400 3.42 -14.16 -14.45
C ILE A 400 2.04 -14.55 -13.90
N ALA A 401 1.20 -13.57 -13.52
CA ALA A 401 -0.13 -13.85 -12.99
C ALA A 401 -1.02 -14.57 -14.02
N ILE A 402 -1.01 -14.12 -15.27
CA ILE A 402 -1.79 -14.72 -16.35
C ILE A 402 -1.24 -16.12 -16.70
N LEU A 403 0.07 -16.25 -16.88
CA LEU A 403 0.70 -17.53 -17.22
C LEU A 403 0.54 -18.56 -16.09
N PHE A 404 0.70 -18.14 -14.83
CA PHE A 404 0.48 -19.01 -13.69
C PHE A 404 -0.95 -19.57 -13.71
N GLU A 405 -1.94 -18.69 -13.88
CA GLU A 405 -3.34 -19.10 -13.92
C GLU A 405 -3.63 -20.06 -15.09
N LEU A 406 -3.08 -19.78 -16.27
CA LEU A 406 -3.23 -20.66 -17.43
C LEU A 406 -2.57 -22.03 -17.18
N LEU A 407 -1.32 -22.05 -16.74
CA LEU A 407 -0.58 -23.29 -16.52
C LEU A 407 -1.18 -24.09 -15.36
N TYR A 408 -1.49 -23.43 -14.25
CA TYR A 408 -2.09 -24.07 -13.08
C TYR A 408 -3.49 -24.61 -13.40
N GLY A 409 -4.26 -23.88 -14.18
CA GLY A 409 -5.56 -24.31 -14.69
C GLY A 409 -5.47 -25.58 -15.52
N VAL A 410 -4.52 -25.62 -16.48
CA VAL A 410 -4.33 -26.77 -17.38
C VAL A 410 -3.77 -27.98 -16.67
N PHE A 411 -2.64 -27.83 -15.96
CA PHE A 411 -1.86 -28.96 -15.45
C PHE A 411 -2.35 -29.48 -14.10
N VAL A 412 -2.92 -28.61 -13.26
CA VAL A 412 -3.31 -28.99 -11.89
C VAL A 412 -4.82 -29.13 -11.75
N ARG A 413 -5.59 -28.07 -12.11
CA ARG A 413 -7.05 -28.10 -12.00
C ARG A 413 -7.74 -28.89 -13.10
N LYS A 414 -7.08 -29.11 -14.23
CA LYS A 414 -7.63 -29.78 -15.44
C LYS A 414 -8.87 -29.10 -16.04
N HIS A 415 -9.09 -27.82 -15.73
CA HIS A 415 -10.21 -27.01 -16.22
C HIS A 415 -9.72 -25.60 -16.60
N PHE A 416 -9.90 -25.20 -17.86
CA PHE A 416 -9.32 -23.99 -18.43
C PHE A 416 -9.93 -22.67 -17.95
N PHE A 417 -11.23 -22.62 -17.60
CA PHE A 417 -11.95 -21.34 -17.36
C PHE A 417 -13.05 -21.40 -16.31
N LYS A 418 -13.28 -22.54 -15.65
CA LYS A 418 -14.28 -22.63 -14.58
C LYS A 418 -13.66 -23.28 -13.35
N ARG A 419 -13.79 -22.61 -12.23
CA ARG A 419 -13.56 -23.23 -10.94
C ARG A 419 -14.84 -23.97 -10.55
N TYR A 420 -14.71 -25.22 -10.19
CA TYR A 420 -15.78 -25.95 -9.54
C TYR A 420 -15.51 -25.88 -8.03
N TYR A 421 -16.37 -25.16 -7.30
CA TYR A 421 -16.39 -25.27 -5.87
C TYR A 421 -16.86 -26.68 -5.50
N LYS A 422 -16.08 -27.39 -4.71
CA LYS A 422 -16.65 -28.43 -3.87
C LYS A 422 -17.31 -27.71 -2.70
N VAL A 423 -18.65 -27.63 -2.74
CA VAL A 423 -19.48 -27.22 -1.62
C VAL A 423 -19.26 -28.17 -0.45
#